data_117344c4e5f635d8868320ac4544cdc2
#
_entry.id   117344c4e5f635d8868320ac4544cdc2
#
_cell.length_a   1.000
_cell.length_b   1.000
_cell.length_c   1.000
_cell.angle_alpha   90.00
_cell.angle_beta   90.00
_cell.angle_gamma   90.00
#
_symmetry.space_group_name_H-M   'P 1'
#
loop_
_entity.id
_entity.type
_entity.pdbx_description
1 polymer ?
#
loop_
_entity_poly.entity_id
_entity_poly.type
_entity_poly.pdbx_seq_one_letter_code
_entity_poly.pdbx_strand_id
1 'polypeptide(L)'
;MAAAGKTSLLLVDDHAIVRQGLAALLGREADFTICGEAGTYEDGLAALLAHSPACVVLDLSLRDRNGLDWIREARSKGYAGKILVLSMHDEGLYAEKVLRAGAQGYVMKDQAEETLVAALRTVMSGKTYLSPAAGALLSGHHGATEKEADGFEGLTARESEILYAIGGGLTTRDIAEKFGLSGRTIDVHRVNIRRKLGCNSLAEVLVKAMEYKRAQDAALQPSAPPGV
;
A
#
# COMPACT_ATOMS: atom_id res chain seq x y z
N MET A 1 -20.08 6.12 33.83
CA MET A 1 -19.29 5.61 32.69
C MET A 1 -19.19 6.73 31.68
N ALA A 2 -17.99 7.30 31.47
CA ALA A 2 -17.79 8.32 30.45
C ALA A 2 -18.10 7.73 29.07
N ALA A 3 -18.92 8.40 28.27
CA ALA A 3 -19.17 8.01 26.89
C ALA A 3 -17.82 8.03 26.17
N ALA A 4 -17.32 6.85 25.81
CA ALA A 4 -16.11 6.76 25.00
C ALA A 4 -16.36 7.55 23.71
N GLY A 5 -15.61 8.63 23.49
CA GLY A 5 -15.75 9.45 22.29
C GLY A 5 -15.51 8.60 21.06
N LYS A 6 -16.25 8.87 19.98
CA LYS A 6 -16.07 8.14 18.72
C LYS A 6 -14.65 8.33 18.19
N THR A 7 -14.07 7.27 17.63
CA THR A 7 -12.76 7.33 16.95
C THR A 7 -12.87 8.16 15.68
N SER A 8 -12.10 9.23 15.57
CA SER A 8 -12.07 10.10 14.40
C SER A 8 -11.24 9.48 13.27
N LEU A 9 -11.84 9.42 12.08
CA LEU A 9 -11.24 8.84 10.89
C LEU A 9 -11.08 9.89 9.80
N LEU A 10 -9.93 9.91 9.13
CA LEU A 10 -9.69 10.63 7.89
C LEU A 10 -9.63 9.62 6.74
N LEU A 11 -10.40 9.86 5.66
CA LEU A 11 -10.38 9.04 4.46
C LEU A 11 -9.56 9.73 3.38
N VAL A 12 -8.53 9.05 2.86
CA VAL A 12 -7.65 9.57 1.79
C VAL A 12 -7.61 8.56 0.65
N ASP A 13 -8.32 8.85 -0.44
CA ASP A 13 -8.44 8.02 -1.63
C ASP A 13 -8.82 8.91 -2.83
N ASP A 14 -8.20 8.76 -3.98
CA ASP A 14 -8.49 9.59 -5.14
C ASP A 14 -9.78 9.19 -5.89
N HIS A 15 -10.37 8.03 -5.56
CA HIS A 15 -11.62 7.54 -6.11
C HIS A 15 -12.83 8.01 -5.27
N ALA A 16 -13.56 9.01 -5.75
CA ALA A 16 -14.70 9.58 -5.01
C ALA A 16 -15.78 8.55 -4.63
N ILE A 17 -16.07 7.58 -5.52
CA ILE A 17 -17.05 6.51 -5.28
C ILE A 17 -16.58 5.61 -4.13
N VAL A 18 -15.30 5.28 -4.07
CA VAL A 18 -14.74 4.46 -2.97
C VAL A 18 -14.86 5.23 -1.65
N ARG A 19 -14.46 6.51 -1.60
CA ARG A 19 -14.60 7.33 -0.39
C ARG A 19 -16.04 7.40 0.11
N GLN A 20 -17.01 7.63 -0.79
CA GLN A 20 -18.44 7.65 -0.43
C GLN A 20 -18.92 6.30 0.12
N GLY A 21 -18.49 5.19 -0.50
CA GLY A 21 -18.78 3.84 0.00
C GLY A 21 -18.21 3.60 1.39
N LEU A 22 -16.96 3.97 1.61
CA LEU A 22 -16.28 3.87 2.92
C LEU A 22 -16.99 4.75 3.97
N ALA A 23 -17.34 5.98 3.60
CA ALA A 23 -18.07 6.89 4.49
C ALA A 23 -19.44 6.32 4.90
N ALA A 24 -20.18 5.73 3.95
CA ALA A 24 -21.45 5.09 4.22
C ALA A 24 -21.30 3.83 5.09
N LEU A 25 -20.28 3.00 4.85
CA LEU A 25 -19.98 1.79 5.64
C LEU A 25 -19.63 2.16 7.08
N LEU A 26 -18.66 3.06 7.26
CA LEU A 26 -18.14 3.43 8.56
C LEU A 26 -19.11 4.33 9.36
N GLY A 27 -19.94 5.10 8.67
CA GLY A 27 -20.99 5.92 9.29
C GLY A 27 -22.10 5.14 9.98
N ARG A 28 -22.24 3.82 9.68
CA ARG A 28 -23.18 2.92 10.35
C ARG A 28 -22.64 2.43 11.71
N GLU A 29 -21.34 2.56 11.92
CA GLU A 29 -20.69 2.09 13.14
C GLU A 29 -20.76 3.15 14.25
N ALA A 30 -21.16 2.74 15.45
CA ALA A 30 -21.36 3.66 16.58
C ALA A 30 -20.05 4.22 17.14
N ASP A 31 -18.95 3.49 16.94
CA ASP A 31 -17.61 3.77 17.48
C ASP A 31 -16.73 4.63 16.55
N PHE A 32 -17.18 4.93 15.32
CA PHE A 32 -16.43 5.74 14.36
C PHE A 32 -17.12 7.05 14.00
N THR A 33 -16.33 8.05 13.64
CA THR A 33 -16.79 9.29 13.01
C THR A 33 -15.77 9.75 11.98
N ILE A 34 -16.25 10.16 10.80
CA ILE A 34 -15.37 10.71 9.76
C ILE A 34 -15.17 12.19 10.03
N CYS A 35 -13.95 12.60 10.28
CA CYS A 35 -13.58 14.00 10.55
C CYS A 35 -13.10 14.72 9.28
N GLY A 36 -12.82 14.00 8.19
CA GLY A 36 -12.41 14.59 6.93
C GLY A 36 -12.29 13.55 5.81
N GLU A 37 -12.32 14.04 4.58
CA GLU A 37 -12.12 13.29 3.36
C GLU A 37 -11.16 14.07 2.44
N ALA A 38 -10.26 13.36 1.75
CA ALA A 38 -9.32 13.96 0.81
C ALA A 38 -9.16 13.08 -0.43
N GLY A 39 -9.09 13.70 -1.60
CA GLY A 39 -8.92 13.05 -2.90
C GLY A 39 -7.54 13.24 -3.50
N THR A 40 -6.64 13.94 -2.84
CA THR A 40 -5.27 14.17 -3.30
C THR A 40 -4.28 13.98 -2.16
N TYR A 41 -3.02 13.79 -2.54
CA TYR A 41 -1.91 13.66 -1.59
C TYR A 41 -1.82 14.90 -0.68
N GLU A 42 -1.87 16.09 -1.26
CA GLU A 42 -1.73 17.37 -0.58
C GLU A 42 -2.92 17.67 0.34
N ASP A 43 -4.15 17.48 -0.15
CA ASP A 43 -5.35 17.66 0.67
C ASP A 43 -5.38 16.67 1.84
N GLY A 44 -4.89 15.43 1.63
CA GLY A 44 -4.75 14.43 2.69
C GLY A 44 -3.83 14.90 3.81
N LEU A 45 -2.67 15.45 3.49
CA LEU A 45 -1.75 16.00 4.49
C LEU A 45 -2.32 17.26 5.17
N ALA A 46 -2.98 18.14 4.42
CA ALA A 46 -3.62 19.31 4.98
C ALA A 46 -4.73 18.94 5.98
N ALA A 47 -5.61 17.99 5.59
CA ALA A 47 -6.66 17.49 6.45
C ALA A 47 -6.12 16.75 7.69
N LEU A 48 -5.00 16.00 7.55
CA LEU A 48 -4.32 15.36 8.66
C LEU A 48 -3.91 16.37 9.73
N LEU A 49 -3.29 17.49 9.32
CA LEU A 49 -2.81 18.53 10.22
C LEU A 49 -3.98 19.31 10.83
N ALA A 50 -5.03 19.58 10.05
CA ALA A 50 -6.19 20.34 10.51
C ALA A 50 -7.05 19.57 11.52
N HIS A 51 -7.24 18.25 11.34
CA HIS A 51 -8.17 17.45 12.12
C HIS A 51 -7.51 16.57 13.17
N SER A 52 -6.20 16.30 13.06
CA SER A 52 -5.48 15.38 13.94
C SER A 52 -6.25 14.06 14.19
N PRO A 53 -6.64 13.30 13.15
CA PRO A 53 -7.49 12.12 13.27
C PRO A 53 -6.84 11.05 14.15
N ALA A 54 -7.66 10.23 14.81
CA ALA A 54 -7.16 9.06 15.53
C ALA A 54 -6.62 7.97 14.58
N CYS A 55 -7.25 7.85 13.39
CA CYS A 55 -6.79 6.93 12.36
C CYS A 55 -7.02 7.51 10.96
N VAL A 56 -6.10 7.21 10.04
CA VAL A 56 -6.24 7.49 8.60
C VAL A 56 -6.47 6.17 7.88
N VAL A 57 -7.48 6.13 7.00
CA VAL A 57 -7.66 5.10 5.98
C VAL A 57 -7.08 5.66 4.69
N LEU A 58 -6.00 5.06 4.20
CA LEU A 58 -5.17 5.59 3.13
C LEU A 58 -5.12 4.66 1.94
N ASP A 59 -5.46 5.16 0.75
CA ASP A 59 -5.09 4.47 -0.49
C ASP A 59 -3.61 4.68 -0.81
N LEU A 60 -2.95 3.60 -1.27
CA LEU A 60 -1.55 3.70 -1.78
C LEU A 60 -1.47 4.40 -3.14
N SER A 61 -2.53 4.36 -3.94
CA SER A 61 -2.58 4.95 -5.28
C SER A 61 -3.26 6.31 -5.25
N LEU A 62 -2.54 7.36 -4.88
CA LEU A 62 -3.03 8.74 -4.92
C LEU A 62 -2.60 9.39 -6.24
N ARG A 63 -3.30 9.08 -7.35
CA ARG A 63 -2.99 9.54 -8.71
C ARG A 63 -1.53 9.22 -9.07
N ASP A 64 -0.69 10.26 -9.24
CA ASP A 64 0.70 10.12 -9.65
C ASP A 64 1.68 10.06 -8.46
N ARG A 65 1.19 10.04 -7.22
CA ARG A 65 2.02 10.04 -6.01
C ARG A 65 1.91 8.74 -5.23
N ASN A 66 2.99 8.42 -4.52
CA ASN A 66 3.12 7.19 -3.77
C ASN A 66 2.55 7.34 -2.35
N GLY A 67 1.58 6.51 -1.99
CA GLY A 67 1.02 6.48 -0.63
C GLY A 67 2.04 6.10 0.45
N LEU A 68 3.11 5.34 0.10
CA LEU A 68 4.22 5.08 1.03
C LEU A 68 4.93 6.38 1.43
N ASP A 69 5.13 7.30 0.47
CA ASP A 69 5.76 8.59 0.76
C ASP A 69 4.83 9.46 1.60
N TRP A 70 3.52 9.36 1.38
CA TRP A 70 2.53 10.01 2.23
C TRP A 70 2.63 9.55 3.68
N ILE A 71 2.77 8.25 3.92
CA ILE A 71 2.94 7.69 5.28
C ILE A 71 4.20 8.25 5.92
N ARG A 72 5.33 8.21 5.20
CA ARG A 72 6.62 8.74 5.70
C ARG A 72 6.53 10.23 6.01
N GLU A 73 5.91 11.02 5.14
CA GLU A 73 5.72 12.45 5.34
C GLU A 73 4.80 12.75 6.53
N ALA A 74 3.69 12.04 6.68
CA ALA A 74 2.82 12.14 7.85
C ALA A 74 3.59 11.87 9.15
N ARG A 75 4.42 10.82 9.17
CA ARG A 75 5.28 10.49 10.31
C ARG A 75 6.34 11.57 10.59
N SER A 76 6.99 12.08 9.55
CA SER A 76 8.00 13.16 9.69
C SER A 76 7.39 14.46 10.23
N LYS A 77 6.11 14.72 9.95
CA LYS A 77 5.33 15.84 10.51
C LYS A 77 4.82 15.60 11.95
N GLY A 78 5.19 14.48 12.56
CA GLY A 78 4.85 14.15 13.96
C GLY A 78 3.49 13.48 14.15
N TYR A 79 2.83 13.01 13.06
CA TYR A 79 1.56 12.31 13.23
C TYR A 79 1.76 10.97 13.96
N ALA A 80 1.19 10.86 15.17
CA ALA A 80 1.27 9.69 16.03
C ALA A 80 0.04 8.78 15.95
N GLY A 81 -1.03 9.20 15.28
CA GLY A 81 -2.24 8.42 15.08
C GLY A 81 -2.00 7.16 14.21
N LYS A 82 -3.02 6.35 14.06
CA LYS A 82 -2.94 5.11 13.30
C LYS A 82 -3.11 5.35 11.81
N ILE A 83 -2.48 4.50 10.98
CA ILE A 83 -2.66 4.49 9.53
C ILE A 83 -3.00 3.05 9.14
N LEU A 84 -4.18 2.87 8.54
CA LEU A 84 -4.63 1.64 7.91
C LEU A 84 -4.61 1.85 6.41
N VAL A 85 -3.82 1.06 5.71
CA VAL A 85 -3.77 1.11 4.24
C VAL A 85 -4.92 0.28 3.67
N LEU A 86 -5.59 0.85 2.66
CA LEU A 86 -6.63 0.19 1.88
C LEU A 86 -6.25 0.30 0.40
N SER A 87 -5.97 -0.82 -0.27
CA SER A 87 -5.40 -0.78 -1.61
C SER A 87 -5.85 -1.95 -2.49
N MET A 88 -5.81 -1.75 -3.82
CA MET A 88 -5.98 -2.82 -4.81
C MET A 88 -4.70 -3.61 -5.06
N HIS A 89 -3.58 -3.19 -4.47
CA HIS A 89 -2.28 -3.84 -4.66
C HIS A 89 -2.17 -5.11 -3.83
N ASP A 90 -1.39 -6.08 -4.33
CA ASP A 90 -1.17 -7.35 -3.64
C ASP A 90 -0.53 -7.12 -2.26
N GLU A 91 -1.19 -7.65 -1.21
CA GLU A 91 -0.76 -7.48 0.17
C GLU A 91 0.62 -8.10 0.42
N GLY A 92 0.92 -9.26 -0.19
CA GLY A 92 2.21 -9.94 -0.04
C GLY A 92 3.40 -9.09 -0.50
N LEU A 93 3.17 -8.20 -1.49
CA LEU A 93 4.21 -7.31 -2.02
C LEU A 93 4.34 -5.98 -1.24
N TYR A 94 3.27 -5.57 -0.55
CA TYR A 94 3.22 -4.22 0.03
C TYR A 94 3.09 -4.18 1.55
N ALA A 95 2.58 -5.22 2.19
CA ALA A 95 2.35 -5.20 3.64
C ALA A 95 3.61 -4.82 4.44
N GLU A 96 4.75 -5.44 4.13
CA GLU A 96 6.01 -5.13 4.80
C GLU A 96 6.43 -3.67 4.58
N LYS A 97 6.34 -3.18 3.36
CA LYS A 97 6.74 -1.81 3.00
C LYS A 97 5.90 -0.77 3.72
N VAL A 98 4.58 -0.96 3.81
CA VAL A 98 3.69 -0.03 4.51
C VAL A 98 3.89 -0.07 6.02
N LEU A 99 4.13 -1.25 6.60
CA LEU A 99 4.46 -1.38 8.02
C LEU A 99 5.78 -0.69 8.36
N ARG A 100 6.83 -0.91 7.54
CA ARG A 100 8.13 -0.21 7.68
C ARG A 100 8.00 1.31 7.51
N ALA A 101 7.12 1.77 6.63
CA ALA A 101 6.83 3.20 6.48
C ALA A 101 6.09 3.81 7.69
N GLY A 102 5.53 2.97 8.57
CA GLY A 102 4.86 3.40 9.80
C GLY A 102 3.34 3.24 9.81
N ALA A 103 2.75 2.48 8.88
CA ALA A 103 1.36 2.05 8.97
C ALA A 103 1.19 0.92 10.00
N GLN A 104 -0.05 0.68 10.44
CA GLN A 104 -0.40 -0.35 11.40
C GLN A 104 -1.25 -1.47 10.79
N GLY A 105 -1.59 -1.39 9.52
CA GLY A 105 -2.32 -2.46 8.88
C GLY A 105 -2.50 -2.25 7.40
N TYR A 106 -2.92 -3.34 6.74
CA TYR A 106 -3.20 -3.41 5.32
C TYR A 106 -4.51 -4.18 5.09
N VAL A 107 -5.34 -3.67 4.20
CA VAL A 107 -6.59 -4.30 3.76
C VAL A 107 -6.66 -4.20 2.24
N MET A 108 -7.01 -5.29 1.58
CA MET A 108 -7.31 -5.28 0.16
C MET A 108 -8.67 -4.60 -0.08
N LYS A 109 -8.77 -3.71 -1.09
CA LYS A 109 -10.02 -2.98 -1.39
C LYS A 109 -11.18 -3.91 -1.76
N ASP A 110 -10.92 -5.03 -2.39
CA ASP A 110 -11.93 -6.05 -2.73
C ASP A 110 -12.51 -6.78 -1.50
N GLN A 111 -11.81 -6.73 -0.36
CA GLN A 111 -12.23 -7.32 0.91
C GLN A 111 -12.71 -6.27 1.92
N ALA A 112 -12.73 -4.99 1.54
CA ALA A 112 -12.98 -3.89 2.49
C ALA A 112 -14.37 -3.97 3.14
N GLU A 113 -15.42 -4.35 2.41
CA GLU A 113 -16.77 -4.44 2.92
C GLU A 113 -16.87 -5.40 4.12
N GLU A 114 -16.15 -6.52 4.07
CA GLU A 114 -16.18 -7.56 5.09
C GLU A 114 -15.18 -7.32 6.23
N THR A 115 -14.03 -6.70 5.94
CA THR A 115 -12.89 -6.71 6.86
C THR A 115 -12.49 -5.36 7.43
N LEU A 116 -12.85 -4.22 6.78
CA LEU A 116 -12.37 -2.90 7.15
C LEU A 116 -12.71 -2.50 8.60
N VAL A 117 -13.93 -2.76 9.03
CA VAL A 117 -14.38 -2.43 10.40
C VAL A 117 -13.57 -3.21 11.44
N ALA A 118 -13.37 -4.52 11.21
CA ALA A 118 -12.56 -5.37 12.09
C ALA A 118 -11.08 -4.94 12.08
N ALA A 119 -10.55 -4.57 10.91
CA ALA A 119 -9.19 -4.07 10.77
C ALA A 119 -8.98 -2.77 11.54
N LEU A 120 -9.90 -1.81 11.43
CA LEU A 120 -9.86 -0.55 12.17
C LEU A 120 -9.87 -0.79 13.69
N ARG A 121 -10.78 -1.63 14.18
CA ARG A 121 -10.84 -1.99 15.61
C ARG A 121 -9.55 -2.63 16.10
N THR A 122 -8.96 -3.51 15.29
CA THR A 122 -7.68 -4.16 15.59
C THR A 122 -6.56 -3.13 15.69
N VAL A 123 -6.43 -2.25 14.70
CA VAL A 123 -5.41 -1.22 14.65
C VAL A 123 -5.58 -0.22 15.81
N MET A 124 -6.82 0.16 16.12
CA MET A 124 -7.12 1.06 17.24
C MET A 124 -6.84 0.44 18.60
N SER A 125 -6.89 -0.90 18.71
CA SER A 125 -6.45 -1.61 19.92
C SER A 125 -4.92 -1.67 20.10
N GLY A 126 -4.15 -1.11 19.16
CA GLY A 126 -2.69 -1.12 19.18
C GLY A 126 -2.04 -2.33 18.52
N LYS A 127 -2.83 -3.21 17.91
CA LYS A 127 -2.34 -4.39 17.18
C LYS A 127 -2.16 -4.08 15.70
N THR A 128 -1.31 -4.84 15.02
CA THR A 128 -1.18 -4.81 13.56
C THR A 128 -2.29 -5.65 12.92
N TYR A 129 -2.87 -5.16 11.83
CA TYR A 129 -3.83 -5.90 11.03
C TYR A 129 -3.24 -6.26 9.66
N LEU A 130 -3.21 -7.55 9.39
CA LEU A 130 -2.84 -8.14 8.09
C LEU A 130 -3.73 -9.36 7.85
N SER A 131 -3.87 -9.77 6.60
CA SER A 131 -4.47 -11.07 6.32
C SER A 131 -3.64 -12.21 6.96
N PRO A 132 -4.24 -13.37 7.25
CA PRO A 132 -3.49 -14.52 7.76
C PRO A 132 -2.33 -14.92 6.85
N ALA A 133 -2.51 -14.80 5.52
CA ALA A 133 -1.48 -15.13 4.53
C ALA A 133 -0.28 -14.18 4.62
N ALA A 134 -0.52 -12.86 4.64
CA ALA A 134 0.55 -11.87 4.77
C ALA A 134 1.21 -11.92 6.15
N GLY A 135 0.44 -12.17 7.21
CA GLY A 135 0.98 -12.37 8.56
C GLY A 135 1.94 -13.57 8.65
N ALA A 136 1.61 -14.68 8.00
CA ALA A 136 2.47 -15.87 7.93
C ALA A 136 3.77 -15.59 7.16
N LEU A 137 3.68 -14.87 6.03
CA LEU A 137 4.84 -14.45 5.25
C LEU A 137 5.80 -13.58 6.08
N LEU A 138 5.30 -12.58 6.78
CA LEU A 138 6.13 -11.69 7.60
C LEU A 138 6.72 -12.36 8.83
N SER A 139 6.02 -13.34 9.43
CA SER A 139 6.53 -14.11 10.56
C SER A 139 7.69 -15.05 10.17
N GLY A 140 7.74 -15.48 8.89
CA GLY A 140 8.83 -16.30 8.34
C GLY A 140 10.09 -15.52 7.96
N HIS A 141 10.04 -14.18 7.91
CA HIS A 141 11.10 -13.31 7.35
C HIS A 141 12.08 -12.72 8.38
N HIS A 142 12.27 -13.31 9.55
CA HIS A 142 13.30 -12.85 10.49
C HIS A 142 14.73 -13.22 10.07
N GLY A 143 15.08 -13.20 8.79
CA GLY A 143 16.40 -13.60 8.34
C GLY A 143 16.91 -13.20 6.96
N ALA A 144 16.16 -12.45 6.17
CA ALA A 144 16.65 -12.02 4.85
C ALA A 144 17.25 -10.61 4.91
N THR A 145 18.51 -10.52 4.56
CA THR A 145 19.39 -9.34 4.63
C THR A 145 18.93 -8.18 3.75
N GLU A 146 18.97 -6.97 4.32
CA GLU A 146 18.61 -5.65 3.79
C GLU A 146 19.35 -5.18 2.52
N LYS A 147 20.13 -6.02 1.84
CA LYS A 147 21.10 -5.55 0.83
C LYS A 147 20.67 -5.55 -0.62
N GLU A 148 19.51 -6.14 -0.99
CA GLU A 148 19.12 -6.25 -2.41
C GLU A 148 17.89 -5.40 -2.83
N ALA A 149 17.21 -4.76 -1.90
CA ALA A 149 16.03 -3.91 -2.19
C ALA A 149 16.37 -2.45 -2.53
N ASP A 150 17.62 -2.04 -2.34
CA ASP A 150 18.06 -0.63 -2.30
C ASP A 150 18.01 0.12 -3.66
N GLY A 151 17.78 -0.58 -4.77
CA GLY A 151 17.71 0.03 -6.11
C GLY A 151 16.27 0.33 -6.63
N PHE A 152 15.23 -0.08 -5.92
CA PHE A 152 13.84 -0.03 -6.39
C PHE A 152 12.92 0.87 -5.55
N GLU A 153 13.45 1.55 -4.54
CA GLU A 153 12.68 2.35 -3.57
C GLU A 153 11.96 3.56 -4.18
N GLY A 154 12.43 4.06 -5.32
CA GLY A 154 11.83 5.22 -6.02
C GLY A 154 10.58 4.89 -6.85
N LEU A 155 10.19 3.61 -6.96
CA LEU A 155 9.03 3.21 -7.74
C LEU A 155 7.74 3.39 -6.94
N THR A 156 6.70 3.88 -7.63
CA THR A 156 5.33 3.84 -7.07
C THR A 156 4.85 2.40 -6.98
N ALA A 157 3.80 2.16 -6.19
CA ALA A 157 3.16 0.86 -6.09
C ALA A 157 2.84 0.27 -7.47
N ARG A 158 2.20 1.06 -8.35
CA ARG A 158 1.83 0.63 -9.69
C ARG A 158 3.04 0.34 -10.59
N GLU A 159 4.10 1.13 -10.49
CA GLU A 159 5.34 0.90 -11.23
C GLU A 159 6.05 -0.39 -10.78
N SER A 160 6.01 -0.70 -9.48
CA SER A 160 6.54 -1.94 -8.93
C SER A 160 5.78 -3.18 -9.43
N GLU A 161 4.45 -3.13 -9.49
CA GLU A 161 3.63 -4.21 -10.04
C GLU A 161 3.89 -4.43 -11.53
N ILE A 162 3.99 -3.33 -12.29
CA ILE A 162 4.29 -3.39 -13.72
C ILE A 162 5.71 -3.94 -13.92
N LEU A 163 6.69 -3.52 -13.10
CA LEU A 163 8.04 -4.04 -13.17
C LEU A 163 8.07 -5.54 -12.85
N TYR A 164 7.34 -6.00 -11.83
CA TYR A 164 7.21 -7.41 -11.49
C TYR A 164 6.59 -8.22 -12.65
N ALA A 165 5.55 -7.68 -13.28
CA ALA A 165 4.90 -8.32 -14.43
C ALA A 165 5.84 -8.40 -15.64
N ILE A 166 6.63 -7.35 -15.92
CA ILE A 166 7.67 -7.35 -16.94
C ILE A 166 8.72 -8.43 -16.64
N GLY A 167 9.16 -8.56 -15.40
CA GLY A 167 10.10 -9.61 -14.96
C GLY A 167 9.53 -11.03 -15.10
N GLY A 168 8.20 -11.16 -15.09
CA GLY A 168 7.47 -12.39 -15.40
C GLY A 168 7.29 -12.66 -16.89
N GLY A 169 7.79 -11.79 -17.77
CA GLY A 169 7.69 -11.96 -19.23
C GLY A 169 6.35 -11.52 -19.83
N LEU A 170 5.49 -10.84 -19.08
CA LEU A 170 4.21 -10.35 -19.61
C LEU A 170 4.45 -9.23 -20.64
N THR A 171 3.68 -9.27 -21.73
CA THR A 171 3.68 -8.21 -22.74
C THR A 171 2.93 -6.98 -22.27
N THR A 172 3.11 -5.83 -22.94
CA THR A 172 2.33 -4.60 -22.65
C THR A 172 0.82 -4.86 -22.69
N ARG A 173 0.37 -5.71 -23.60
CA ARG A 173 -1.04 -6.09 -23.73
C ARG A 173 -1.52 -6.89 -22.53
N ASP A 174 -0.76 -7.91 -22.12
CA ASP A 174 -1.11 -8.75 -20.98
C ASP A 174 -1.15 -7.94 -19.68
N ILE A 175 -0.20 -7.01 -19.52
CA ILE A 175 -0.13 -6.10 -18.38
C ILE A 175 -1.34 -5.16 -18.38
N ALA A 176 -1.69 -4.60 -19.55
CA ALA A 176 -2.84 -3.71 -19.69
C ALA A 176 -4.15 -4.43 -19.32
N GLU A 177 -4.32 -5.65 -19.82
CA GLU A 177 -5.49 -6.50 -19.50
C GLU A 177 -5.53 -6.86 -18.02
N LYS A 178 -4.42 -7.33 -17.46
CA LYS A 178 -4.32 -7.71 -16.04
C LYS A 178 -4.69 -6.57 -15.09
N PHE A 179 -4.34 -5.34 -15.44
CA PHE A 179 -4.53 -4.18 -14.55
C PHE A 179 -5.70 -3.28 -14.95
N GLY A 180 -6.48 -3.64 -15.98
CA GLY A 180 -7.61 -2.84 -16.46
C GLY A 180 -7.19 -1.47 -17.01
N LEU A 181 -6.01 -1.36 -17.61
CA LEU A 181 -5.43 -0.14 -18.15
C LEU A 181 -5.33 -0.17 -19.68
N SER A 182 -5.14 1.01 -20.29
CA SER A 182 -4.79 1.08 -21.72
C SER A 182 -3.30 0.73 -21.94
N GLY A 183 -2.95 0.18 -23.12
CA GLY A 183 -1.55 -0.06 -23.49
C GLY A 183 -0.72 1.23 -23.41
N ARG A 184 -1.31 2.38 -23.80
CA ARG A 184 -0.67 3.71 -23.70
C ARG A 184 -0.34 4.10 -22.25
N THR A 185 -1.21 3.75 -21.31
CA THR A 185 -0.97 3.98 -19.87
C THR A 185 0.20 3.12 -19.37
N ILE A 186 0.28 1.87 -19.82
CA ILE A 186 1.41 0.99 -19.49
C ILE A 186 2.73 1.55 -20.08
N ASP A 187 2.72 2.08 -21.30
CA ASP A 187 3.92 2.68 -21.89
C ASP A 187 4.40 3.90 -21.09
N VAL A 188 3.49 4.73 -20.58
CA VAL A 188 3.85 5.84 -19.68
C VAL A 188 4.52 5.33 -18.40
N HIS A 189 3.97 4.30 -17.78
CA HIS A 189 4.58 3.68 -16.60
C HIS A 189 5.97 3.10 -16.92
N ARG A 190 6.14 2.42 -18.06
CA ARG A 190 7.46 1.89 -18.50
C ARG A 190 8.49 3.00 -18.68
N VAL A 191 8.12 4.15 -19.23
CA VAL A 191 9.01 5.32 -19.35
C VAL A 191 9.42 5.83 -17.96
N ASN A 192 8.47 5.94 -17.04
CA ASN A 192 8.74 6.38 -15.66
C ASN A 192 9.63 5.40 -14.92
N ILE A 193 9.35 4.10 -15.01
CA ILE A 193 10.19 3.03 -14.44
C ILE A 193 11.61 3.13 -14.96
N ARG A 194 11.79 3.23 -16.30
CA ARG A 194 13.10 3.36 -16.93
C ARG A 194 13.89 4.54 -16.38
N ARG A 195 13.23 5.70 -16.27
CA ARG A 195 13.83 6.92 -15.73
C ARG A 195 14.22 6.76 -14.26
N LYS A 196 13.33 6.21 -13.42
CA LYS A 196 13.54 6.04 -11.98
C LYS A 196 14.62 5.02 -11.66
N LEU A 197 14.74 3.97 -12.46
CA LEU A 197 15.80 2.95 -12.33
C LEU A 197 17.12 3.35 -12.99
N GLY A 198 17.19 4.53 -13.63
CA GLY A 198 18.40 4.98 -14.32
C GLY A 198 18.78 4.12 -15.53
N CYS A 199 17.83 3.41 -16.14
CA CYS A 199 18.10 2.50 -17.26
C CYS A 199 18.18 3.29 -18.58
N ASN A 200 19.19 2.97 -19.40
CA ASN A 200 19.40 3.61 -20.71
C ASN A 200 18.70 2.86 -21.85
N SER A 201 18.35 1.57 -21.64
CA SER A 201 17.74 0.73 -22.65
C SER A 201 16.58 -0.09 -22.09
N LEU A 202 15.74 -0.64 -22.99
CA LEU A 202 14.68 -1.60 -22.62
C LEU A 202 15.27 -2.92 -22.11
N ALA A 203 16.43 -3.32 -22.60
CA ALA A 203 17.12 -4.53 -22.12
C ALA A 203 17.54 -4.38 -20.66
N GLU A 204 18.05 -3.21 -20.26
CA GLU A 204 18.39 -2.93 -18.86
C GLU A 204 17.14 -2.94 -17.96
N VAL A 205 16.02 -2.39 -18.44
CA VAL A 205 14.74 -2.48 -17.70
C VAL A 205 14.32 -3.94 -17.51
N LEU A 206 14.46 -4.79 -18.53
CA LEU A 206 14.12 -6.20 -18.42
C LEU A 206 15.01 -6.94 -17.41
N VAL A 207 16.31 -6.69 -17.42
CA VAL A 207 17.25 -7.26 -16.43
C VAL A 207 16.85 -6.85 -15.02
N LYS A 208 16.62 -5.56 -14.79
CA LYS A 208 16.16 -5.03 -13.50
C LYS A 208 14.80 -5.61 -13.09
N ALA A 209 13.89 -5.81 -14.03
CA ALA A 209 12.60 -6.43 -13.78
C ALA A 209 12.73 -7.89 -13.33
N MET A 210 13.64 -8.64 -13.94
CA MET A 210 13.93 -10.03 -13.55
C MET A 210 14.59 -10.11 -12.18
N GLU A 211 15.51 -9.20 -11.87
CA GLU A 211 16.13 -9.07 -10.54
C GLU A 211 15.06 -8.75 -9.49
N TYR A 212 14.21 -7.74 -9.76
CA TYR A 212 13.11 -7.35 -8.88
C TYR A 212 12.16 -8.51 -8.61
N LYS A 213 11.72 -9.22 -9.68
CA LYS A 213 10.84 -10.37 -9.54
C LYS A 213 11.47 -11.46 -8.70
N ARG A 214 12.74 -11.83 -8.97
CA ARG A 214 13.45 -12.85 -8.19
C ARG A 214 13.54 -12.49 -6.72
N ALA A 215 13.85 -11.24 -6.39
CA ALA A 215 13.90 -10.77 -5.02
C ALA A 215 12.53 -10.86 -4.33
N GLN A 216 11.44 -10.48 -5.03
CA GLN A 216 10.10 -10.59 -4.50
C GLN A 216 9.65 -12.05 -4.33
N ASP A 217 9.93 -12.92 -5.32
CA ASP A 217 9.58 -14.34 -5.25
C ASP A 217 10.36 -15.06 -4.13
N ALA A 218 11.63 -14.72 -3.91
CA ALA A 218 12.44 -15.24 -2.81
C ALA A 218 11.87 -14.80 -1.45
N ALA A 219 11.40 -13.56 -1.38
CA ALA A 219 10.73 -13.03 -0.20
C ALA A 219 9.38 -13.70 0.09
N LEU A 220 8.74 -14.32 -0.90
CA LEU A 220 7.46 -15.02 -0.77
C LEU A 220 7.60 -16.53 -0.49
N GLN A 221 8.82 -17.11 -0.60
CA GLN A 221 9.04 -18.53 -0.32
C GLN A 221 9.32 -18.74 1.19
N PRO A 222 8.58 -19.59 1.89
CA PRO A 222 8.92 -19.96 3.25
C PRO A 222 10.29 -20.65 3.25
N SER A 223 11.21 -20.21 4.11
CA SER A 223 12.49 -20.86 4.31
C SER A 223 12.26 -22.33 4.66
N ALA A 224 12.86 -23.23 3.86
CA ALA A 224 12.83 -24.65 4.17
C ALA A 224 13.40 -24.86 5.59
N PRO A 225 12.79 -25.76 6.42
CA PRO A 225 13.33 -26.05 7.73
C PRO A 225 14.77 -26.59 7.58
N PRO A 226 15.68 -26.25 8.51
CA PRO A 226 17.03 -26.79 8.48
C PRO A 226 16.94 -28.33 8.56
N GLY A 227 17.56 -28.97 7.58
CA GLY A 227 17.56 -30.42 7.46
C GLY A 227 18.07 -31.09 8.75
N VAL A 228 17.37 -32.14 9.15
CA VAL A 228 17.76 -33.09 10.19
C VAL A 228 18.88 -33.95 9.69
#